data_d76c62c5f9e9eab5223d9f2215e6546a
#
_entry.id   d76c62c5f9e9eab5223d9f2215e6546a
#
_cell.length_a   1.000
_cell.length_b   1.000
_cell.length_c   1.000
_cell.angle_alpha   90.00
_cell.angle_beta   90.00
_cell.angle_gamma   90.00
#
_symmetry.space_group_name_H-M   'P 1'
#
loop_
_entity.id
_entity.type
_entity.pdbx_description
1 polymer ?
#
loop_
_entity_poly.entity_id
_entity_poly.type
_entity_poly.pdbx_seq_one_letter_code
_entity_poly.pdbx_strand_id
1 'polypeptide(L)'
;MKHKFLSVLLVLVLVALMSVGALASEALVYDNADLLTVQQERDLKAKLQEIGDKYDAQLIVYTVPALPNVSVDYYVNHVYDSNGWGYGKDRDGVLMLVCMNPREYRILSNGYAGKAISVDIIDSMGDEIRPCLTDGEYYEAFEIFAEECEYYLNGYLNGFPFKTWLWLGISLAVGLVIGLITVTALKAELKTVRPRNQANDYVKAGSLHVTTSREYFLHSEVTSTPRSDDDSSSSSGSSSGSSRSVGGGSF
;
A
#
# COMPACT_ATOMS: atom_id res chain seq x y z
N MET A 1 5.14 -1.79 63.96
CA MET A 1 4.45 -1.04 62.89
C MET A 1 5.04 -1.33 61.51
N LYS A 2 6.39 -1.42 61.35
CA LYS A 2 7.03 -1.70 60.05
C LYS A 2 6.62 -3.01 59.37
N HIS A 3 6.42 -4.10 60.09
CA HIS A 3 6.02 -5.40 59.51
C HIS A 3 4.56 -5.42 59.02
N LYS A 4 3.67 -4.65 59.68
CA LYS A 4 2.26 -4.52 59.23
C LYS A 4 2.17 -3.69 57.94
N PHE A 5 3.03 -2.69 57.80
CA PHE A 5 3.09 -1.89 56.58
C PHE A 5 3.65 -2.69 55.37
N LEU A 6 4.66 -3.54 55.64
CA LEU A 6 5.27 -4.40 54.63
C LEU A 6 4.30 -5.49 54.14
N SER A 7 3.48 -6.08 55.08
CA SER A 7 2.47 -7.06 54.69
C SER A 7 1.31 -6.45 53.90
N VAL A 8 0.88 -5.23 54.24
CA VAL A 8 -0.14 -4.51 53.44
C VAL A 8 0.39 -4.14 52.04
N LEU A 9 1.64 -3.70 51.94
CA LEU A 9 2.27 -3.41 50.66
C LEU A 9 2.41 -4.67 49.80
N LEU A 10 2.80 -5.79 50.39
CA LEU A 10 2.91 -7.08 49.70
C LEU A 10 1.54 -7.56 49.17
N VAL A 11 0.48 -7.45 49.96
CA VAL A 11 -0.88 -7.78 49.53
C VAL A 11 -1.35 -6.86 48.39
N LEU A 12 -1.03 -5.58 48.46
CA LEU A 12 -1.39 -4.61 47.45
C LEU A 12 -0.68 -4.87 46.10
N VAL A 13 0.61 -5.26 46.16
CA VAL A 13 1.36 -5.72 45.01
C VAL A 13 0.83 -7.03 44.45
N LEU A 14 0.43 -7.97 45.30
CA LEU A 14 -0.15 -9.24 44.88
C LEU A 14 -1.54 -9.06 44.24
N VAL A 15 -2.36 -8.14 44.75
CA VAL A 15 -3.65 -7.77 44.16
C VAL A 15 -3.44 -7.04 42.84
N ALA A 16 -2.44 -6.17 42.72
CA ALA A 16 -2.07 -5.49 41.45
C ALA A 16 -1.54 -6.48 40.39
N LEU A 17 -0.84 -7.55 40.82
CA LEU A 17 -0.40 -8.63 39.93
C LEU A 17 -1.55 -9.55 39.49
N MET A 18 -2.61 -9.67 40.31
CA MET A 18 -3.81 -10.43 39.95
C MET A 18 -4.76 -9.64 39.02
N SER A 19 -4.59 -8.35 38.90
CA SER A 19 -5.35 -7.48 38.00
C SER A 19 -4.76 -7.41 36.56
N VAL A 20 -3.77 -8.25 36.23
CA VAL A 20 -3.53 -8.61 34.83
C VAL A 20 -4.77 -9.38 34.41
N GLY A 21 -5.76 -8.62 33.94
CA GLY A 21 -7.02 -9.13 33.46
C GLY A 21 -6.75 -10.29 32.53
N ALA A 22 -7.46 -11.39 32.73
CA ALA A 22 -7.73 -12.27 31.63
C ALA A 22 -8.33 -11.38 30.54
N LEU A 23 -7.51 -10.96 29.59
CA LEU A 23 -7.98 -10.50 28.29
C LEU A 23 -8.80 -11.70 27.83
N ALA A 24 -10.10 -11.58 27.91
CA ALA A 24 -10.99 -12.55 27.31
C ALA A 24 -10.50 -12.62 25.86
N SER A 25 -9.82 -13.70 25.52
CA SER A 25 -9.34 -13.91 24.15
C SER A 25 -10.59 -13.99 23.30
N GLU A 26 -10.94 -12.87 22.71
CA GLU A 26 -12.09 -12.73 21.83
C GLU A 26 -11.96 -13.78 20.73
N ALA A 27 -13.04 -14.48 20.43
CA ALA A 27 -13.00 -15.41 19.32
C ALA A 27 -12.79 -14.62 18.03
N LEU A 28 -11.72 -14.90 17.30
CA LEU A 28 -11.40 -14.29 16.01
C LEU A 28 -11.72 -15.21 14.84
N VAL A 29 -11.94 -16.50 15.13
CA VAL A 29 -12.35 -17.53 14.19
C VAL A 29 -13.69 -18.10 14.64
N TYR A 30 -14.69 -17.96 13.79
CA TYR A 30 -16.06 -18.47 13.99
C TYR A 30 -16.36 -19.43 12.84
N ASP A 31 -15.93 -20.69 12.99
CA ASP A 31 -16.13 -21.70 11.96
C ASP A 31 -17.45 -22.44 12.14
N ASN A 32 -18.57 -21.79 11.77
CA ASN A 32 -19.91 -22.39 11.87
C ASN A 32 -20.20 -23.36 10.71
N ALA A 33 -19.37 -23.39 9.70
CA ALA A 33 -19.49 -24.31 8.56
C ALA A 33 -18.62 -25.56 8.69
N ASP A 34 -17.86 -25.69 9.80
CA ASP A 34 -16.98 -26.83 10.11
C ASP A 34 -15.98 -27.12 8.96
N LEU A 35 -15.33 -26.05 8.48
CA LEU A 35 -14.37 -26.09 7.38
C LEU A 35 -12.94 -26.36 7.85
N LEU A 36 -12.66 -26.09 9.15
CA LEU A 36 -11.35 -26.18 9.74
C LEU A 36 -11.28 -27.29 10.78
N THR A 37 -10.11 -27.86 10.92
CA THR A 37 -9.84 -28.73 12.10
C THR A 37 -9.59 -27.85 13.33
N VAL A 38 -9.80 -28.42 14.52
CA VAL A 38 -9.55 -27.74 15.81
C VAL A 38 -8.13 -27.17 15.92
N GLN A 39 -7.14 -27.83 15.30
CA GLN A 39 -5.77 -27.34 15.28
C GLN A 39 -5.63 -26.13 14.37
N GLN A 40 -6.18 -26.20 13.17
CA GLN A 40 -6.17 -25.08 12.20
C GLN A 40 -6.88 -23.84 12.76
N GLU A 41 -8.01 -24.01 13.45
CA GLU A 41 -8.68 -22.89 14.13
C GLU A 41 -7.78 -22.20 15.16
N ARG A 42 -7.03 -23.00 15.95
CA ARG A 42 -6.12 -22.47 16.98
C ARG A 42 -4.95 -21.71 16.34
N ASP A 43 -4.36 -22.30 15.31
CA ASP A 43 -3.21 -21.73 14.64
C ASP A 43 -3.60 -20.44 13.91
N LEU A 44 -4.74 -20.46 13.20
CA LEU A 44 -5.30 -19.28 12.55
C LEU A 44 -5.65 -18.18 13.56
N LYS A 45 -6.31 -18.55 14.67
CA LYS A 45 -6.63 -17.59 15.73
C LYS A 45 -5.39 -16.93 16.30
N ALA A 46 -4.33 -17.70 16.56
CA ALA A 46 -3.08 -17.15 17.06
C ALA A 46 -2.46 -16.15 16.08
N LYS A 47 -2.48 -16.47 14.77
CA LYS A 47 -1.99 -15.59 13.69
C LYS A 47 -2.82 -14.31 13.59
N LEU A 48 -4.15 -14.41 13.58
CA LEU A 48 -5.04 -13.25 13.54
C LEU A 48 -4.88 -12.34 14.76
N GLN A 49 -4.68 -12.94 15.95
CA GLN A 49 -4.46 -12.21 17.20
C GLN A 49 -3.13 -11.46 17.15
N GLU A 50 -2.05 -12.12 16.73
CA GLU A 50 -0.72 -11.50 16.61
C GLU A 50 -0.76 -10.28 15.68
N ILE A 51 -1.39 -10.42 14.51
CA ILE A 51 -1.55 -9.32 13.54
C ILE A 51 -2.44 -8.22 14.14
N GLY A 52 -3.55 -8.60 14.76
CA GLY A 52 -4.49 -7.66 15.37
C GLY A 52 -3.85 -6.81 16.46
N ASP A 53 -3.11 -7.44 17.37
CA ASP A 53 -2.39 -6.74 18.45
C ASP A 53 -1.27 -5.85 17.93
N LYS A 54 -0.60 -6.28 16.85
CA LYS A 54 0.49 -5.52 16.23
C LYS A 54 0.03 -4.25 15.53
N TYR A 55 -1.16 -4.28 14.92
CA TYR A 55 -1.67 -3.19 14.11
C TYR A 55 -2.91 -2.51 14.70
N ASP A 56 -3.33 -2.87 15.91
CA ASP A 56 -4.53 -2.34 16.59
C ASP A 56 -5.79 -2.42 15.72
N ALA A 57 -5.97 -3.57 15.02
CA ALA A 57 -7.12 -3.86 14.17
C ALA A 57 -7.63 -5.28 14.42
N GLN A 58 -8.93 -5.45 14.59
CA GLN A 58 -9.51 -6.78 14.81
C GLN A 58 -9.66 -7.53 13.48
N LEU A 59 -8.96 -8.67 13.33
CA LEU A 59 -9.09 -9.52 12.15
C LEU A 59 -9.99 -10.71 12.52
N ILE A 60 -10.99 -10.99 11.68
CA ILE A 60 -12.01 -11.99 11.96
C ILE A 60 -12.25 -12.85 10.73
N VAL A 61 -12.31 -14.16 10.95
CA VAL A 61 -12.81 -15.13 9.96
C VAL A 61 -14.13 -15.70 10.47
N TYR A 62 -15.16 -15.62 9.63
CA TYR A 62 -16.50 -16.08 9.95
C TYR A 62 -17.05 -16.95 8.82
N THR A 63 -17.31 -18.22 9.11
CA THR A 63 -17.87 -19.14 8.13
C THR A 63 -19.31 -19.48 8.47
N VAL A 64 -20.16 -19.67 7.48
CA VAL A 64 -21.56 -20.11 7.63
C VAL A 64 -21.92 -21.16 6.60
N PRO A 65 -22.70 -22.20 6.99
CA PRO A 65 -23.13 -23.24 6.05
C PRO A 65 -24.12 -22.72 5.02
N ALA A 66 -24.97 -21.75 5.40
CA ALA A 66 -25.92 -21.12 4.52
C ALA A 66 -26.32 -19.74 5.05
N LEU A 67 -26.64 -18.83 4.14
CA LEU A 67 -27.21 -17.55 4.50
C LEU A 67 -28.71 -17.66 4.83
N PRO A 68 -29.23 -16.86 5.78
CA PRO A 68 -30.64 -16.56 5.83
C PRO A 68 -31.02 -15.85 4.53
N ASN A 69 -32.29 -15.78 4.21
CA ASN A 69 -32.81 -15.22 2.92
C ASN A 69 -32.53 -13.71 2.78
N VAL A 70 -31.26 -13.34 2.81
CA VAL A 70 -30.71 -11.97 2.67
C VAL A 70 -29.49 -12.01 1.79
N SER A 71 -29.08 -10.84 1.24
CA SER A 71 -27.86 -10.74 0.44
C SER A 71 -26.60 -10.88 1.33
N VAL A 72 -25.53 -11.42 0.75
CA VAL A 72 -24.24 -11.58 1.45
C VAL A 72 -23.70 -10.23 1.93
N ASP A 73 -23.87 -9.18 1.12
CA ASP A 73 -23.43 -7.83 1.45
C ASP A 73 -24.17 -7.25 2.68
N TYR A 74 -25.47 -7.49 2.76
CA TYR A 74 -26.23 -7.12 3.95
C TYR A 74 -25.77 -7.93 5.16
N TYR A 75 -25.60 -9.23 4.97
CA TYR A 75 -25.25 -10.14 6.07
C TYR A 75 -23.89 -9.83 6.68
N VAL A 76 -22.84 -9.60 5.86
CA VAL A 76 -21.49 -9.28 6.37
C VAL A 76 -21.49 -7.98 7.19
N ASN A 77 -22.19 -6.95 6.74
CA ASN A 77 -22.34 -5.71 7.49
C ASN A 77 -23.11 -5.90 8.80
N HIS A 78 -24.24 -6.63 8.72
CA HIS A 78 -25.08 -6.90 9.88
C HIS A 78 -24.34 -7.69 10.98
N VAL A 79 -23.60 -8.73 10.60
CA VAL A 79 -22.83 -9.55 11.53
C VAL A 79 -21.71 -8.72 12.18
N TYR A 80 -21.00 -7.92 11.43
CA TYR A 80 -19.96 -7.03 11.96
C TYR A 80 -20.52 -6.03 12.97
N ASP A 81 -21.64 -5.40 12.63
CA ASP A 81 -22.26 -4.38 13.46
C ASP A 81 -22.93 -4.97 14.72
N SER A 82 -23.66 -6.08 14.60
CA SER A 82 -24.39 -6.68 15.70
C SER A 82 -23.49 -7.32 16.75
N ASN A 83 -22.33 -7.84 16.35
CA ASN A 83 -21.34 -8.37 17.30
C ASN A 83 -20.45 -7.28 17.91
N GLY A 84 -20.54 -6.06 17.41
CA GLY A 84 -19.71 -4.97 17.91
C GLY A 84 -18.23 -5.09 17.58
N TRP A 85 -17.88 -5.85 16.52
CA TRP A 85 -16.49 -6.12 16.14
C TRP A 85 -15.74 -4.87 15.69
N GLY A 86 -14.41 -4.94 15.80
CA GLY A 86 -13.48 -3.86 15.52
C GLY A 86 -12.95 -3.19 16.79
N TYR A 87 -11.66 -2.86 16.79
CA TYR A 87 -11.00 -2.24 17.93
C TYR A 87 -11.26 -0.73 17.97
N GLY A 88 -11.23 -0.19 19.17
CA GLY A 88 -11.34 1.23 19.41
C GLY A 88 -12.70 1.85 19.07
N LYS A 89 -12.71 3.21 19.02
CA LYS A 89 -13.91 4.01 18.79
C LYS A 89 -14.41 3.91 17.34
N ASP A 90 -13.47 3.80 16.40
CA ASP A 90 -13.77 3.77 14.97
C ASP A 90 -14.02 2.33 14.47
N ARG A 91 -13.95 1.37 15.42
CA ARG A 91 -14.19 -0.05 15.16
C ARG A 91 -13.29 -0.57 14.02
N ASP A 92 -11.99 -0.40 14.25
CA ASP A 92 -10.97 -0.76 13.29
C ASP A 92 -10.86 -2.27 13.16
N GLY A 93 -11.06 -2.79 11.96
CA GLY A 93 -11.00 -4.23 11.74
C GLY A 93 -11.32 -4.67 10.34
N VAL A 94 -11.09 -5.97 10.11
CA VAL A 94 -11.35 -6.66 8.85
C VAL A 94 -12.05 -7.97 9.14
N LEU A 95 -13.14 -8.21 8.43
CA LEU A 95 -13.92 -9.45 8.51
C LEU A 95 -13.89 -10.16 7.17
N MET A 96 -13.48 -11.42 7.15
CA MET A 96 -13.71 -12.31 6.03
C MET A 96 -14.88 -13.24 6.35
N LEU A 97 -15.97 -13.10 5.59
CA LEU A 97 -17.12 -13.99 5.62
C LEU A 97 -17.03 -14.99 4.49
N VAL A 98 -17.19 -16.27 4.78
CA VAL A 98 -17.33 -17.35 3.79
C VAL A 98 -18.65 -18.05 3.99
N CYS A 99 -19.46 -18.10 2.94
CA CYS A 99 -20.75 -18.78 2.91
C CYS A 99 -20.71 -19.97 1.96
N MET A 100 -21.14 -21.14 2.43
CA MET A 100 -21.12 -22.37 1.64
C MET A 100 -22.34 -22.54 0.76
N ASN A 101 -23.42 -21.82 1.08
CA ASN A 101 -24.63 -21.80 0.24
C ASN A 101 -25.33 -20.43 0.31
N PRO A 102 -25.25 -19.59 -0.75
CA PRO A 102 -24.43 -19.78 -1.99
C PRO A 102 -22.93 -19.79 -1.70
N ARG A 103 -22.13 -20.37 -2.58
CA ARG A 103 -20.68 -20.36 -2.45
C ARG A 103 -20.14 -18.95 -2.76
N GLU A 104 -20.14 -18.12 -1.74
CA GLU A 104 -19.71 -16.73 -1.84
C GLU A 104 -18.88 -16.33 -0.63
N TYR A 105 -17.95 -15.43 -0.84
CA TYR A 105 -17.17 -14.79 0.23
C TYR A 105 -17.32 -13.27 0.14
N ARG A 106 -17.15 -12.61 1.27
CA ARG A 106 -17.05 -11.16 1.37
C ARG A 106 -15.97 -10.77 2.37
N ILE A 107 -15.20 -9.76 2.00
CA ILE A 107 -14.27 -9.11 2.91
C ILE A 107 -14.81 -7.72 3.21
N LEU A 108 -14.97 -7.41 4.49
CA LEU A 108 -15.36 -6.11 4.98
C LEU A 108 -14.19 -5.52 5.76
N SER A 109 -13.78 -4.32 5.43
CA SER A 109 -12.81 -3.54 6.18
C SER A 109 -13.44 -2.26 6.71
N ASN A 110 -13.16 -1.91 7.96
CA ASN A 110 -13.76 -0.77 8.65
C ASN A 110 -12.72 0.08 9.38
N GLY A 111 -13.04 1.35 9.59
CA GLY A 111 -12.18 2.29 10.28
C GLY A 111 -10.92 2.63 9.49
N TYR A 112 -9.76 2.68 10.17
CA TYR A 112 -8.50 2.91 9.45
C TYR A 112 -8.11 1.69 8.59
N ALA A 113 -8.47 0.47 9.01
CA ALA A 113 -8.27 -0.73 8.20
C ALA A 113 -9.02 -0.61 6.85
N GLY A 114 -10.18 0.05 6.81
CA GLY A 114 -10.90 0.35 5.58
C GLY A 114 -10.21 1.39 4.68
N LYS A 115 -9.28 2.18 5.23
CA LYS A 115 -8.40 3.07 4.45
C LYS A 115 -7.17 2.33 3.93
N ALA A 116 -6.66 1.39 4.73
CA ALA A 116 -5.51 0.56 4.37
C ALA A 116 -5.88 -0.49 3.32
N ILE A 117 -7.07 -1.09 3.44
CA ILE A 117 -7.57 -2.17 2.60
C ILE A 117 -8.82 -1.66 1.86
N SER A 118 -8.60 -0.96 0.76
CA SER A 118 -9.67 -0.43 -0.12
C SER A 118 -10.35 -1.55 -0.93
N VAL A 119 -11.43 -1.22 -1.63
CA VAL A 119 -12.15 -2.19 -2.50
C VAL A 119 -11.22 -2.79 -3.55
N ASP A 120 -10.37 -1.98 -4.20
CA ASP A 120 -9.43 -2.46 -5.21
C ASP A 120 -8.42 -3.48 -4.64
N ILE A 121 -8.03 -3.28 -3.38
CA ILE A 121 -7.15 -4.21 -2.66
C ILE A 121 -7.92 -5.51 -2.32
N ILE A 122 -9.17 -5.39 -1.86
CA ILE A 122 -10.02 -6.56 -1.59
C ILE A 122 -10.21 -7.41 -2.84
N ASP A 123 -10.40 -6.78 -4.00
CA ASP A 123 -10.52 -7.49 -5.27
C ASP A 123 -9.21 -8.23 -5.63
N SER A 124 -8.05 -7.59 -5.40
CA SER A 124 -6.75 -8.23 -5.59
C SER A 124 -6.52 -9.41 -4.63
N MET A 125 -6.84 -9.25 -3.34
CA MET A 125 -6.82 -10.33 -2.36
C MET A 125 -7.74 -11.48 -2.79
N GLY A 126 -8.90 -11.13 -3.36
CA GLY A 126 -9.87 -12.09 -3.85
C GLY A 126 -9.33 -12.97 -4.99
N ASP A 127 -8.46 -12.44 -5.83
CA ASP A 127 -7.85 -13.21 -6.92
C ASP A 127 -6.89 -14.30 -6.38
N GLU A 128 -6.25 -14.07 -5.24
CA GLU A 128 -5.37 -15.03 -4.58
C GLU A 128 -6.16 -16.04 -3.72
N ILE A 129 -7.20 -15.58 -3.02
CA ILE A 129 -8.01 -16.39 -2.10
C ILE A 129 -8.96 -17.33 -2.85
N ARG A 130 -9.56 -16.87 -3.95
CA ARG A 130 -10.60 -17.59 -4.69
C ARG A 130 -10.19 -18.98 -5.17
N PRO A 131 -8.98 -19.22 -5.71
CA PRO A 131 -8.55 -20.56 -6.08
C PRO A 131 -8.60 -21.55 -4.90
N CYS A 132 -8.03 -21.17 -3.75
CA CYS A 132 -8.00 -22.02 -2.56
C CYS A 132 -9.43 -22.33 -2.05
N LEU A 133 -10.33 -21.34 -2.05
CA LEU A 133 -11.74 -21.57 -1.70
C LEU A 133 -12.44 -22.51 -2.68
N THR A 134 -12.09 -22.44 -3.98
CA THR A 134 -12.67 -23.28 -5.02
C THR A 134 -12.22 -24.72 -4.86
N ASP A 135 -10.94 -24.93 -4.56
CA ASP A 135 -10.32 -26.24 -4.40
C ASP A 135 -10.63 -26.89 -3.04
N GLY A 136 -11.23 -26.11 -2.10
CA GLY A 136 -11.58 -26.59 -0.77
C GLY A 136 -10.44 -26.47 0.25
N GLU A 137 -9.38 -25.76 -0.11
CA GLU A 137 -8.22 -25.48 0.76
C GLU A 137 -8.49 -24.29 1.66
N TYR A 138 -9.52 -24.39 2.50
CA TYR A 138 -10.04 -23.25 3.29
C TYR A 138 -9.03 -22.68 4.25
N TYR A 139 -8.21 -23.52 4.90
CA TYR A 139 -7.19 -23.05 5.83
C TYR A 139 -6.16 -22.17 5.11
N GLU A 140 -5.69 -22.57 3.94
CA GLU A 140 -4.77 -21.81 3.12
C GLU A 140 -5.38 -20.48 2.67
N ALA A 141 -6.65 -20.50 2.25
CA ALA A 141 -7.39 -19.27 1.93
C ALA A 141 -7.41 -18.26 3.09
N PHE A 142 -7.58 -18.74 4.33
CA PHE A 142 -7.59 -17.89 5.51
C PHE A 142 -6.18 -17.44 5.94
N GLU A 143 -5.16 -18.25 5.68
CA GLU A 143 -3.77 -17.85 5.87
C GLU A 143 -3.37 -16.73 4.91
N ILE A 144 -3.72 -16.86 3.63
CA ILE A 144 -3.52 -15.80 2.61
C ILE A 144 -4.23 -14.52 3.05
N PHE A 145 -5.50 -14.62 3.47
CA PHE A 145 -6.24 -13.46 3.99
C PHE A 145 -5.49 -12.78 5.14
N ALA A 146 -4.97 -13.54 6.11
CA ALA A 146 -4.25 -12.98 7.24
C ALA A 146 -2.93 -12.29 6.81
N GLU A 147 -2.17 -12.90 5.90
CA GLU A 147 -0.90 -12.36 5.37
C GLU A 147 -1.11 -11.08 4.57
N GLU A 148 -2.12 -11.07 3.72
CA GLU A 148 -2.48 -9.89 2.94
C GLU A 148 -2.95 -8.74 3.84
N CYS A 149 -3.77 -9.03 4.86
CA CYS A 149 -4.13 -8.04 5.87
C CYS A 149 -2.89 -7.47 6.56
N GLU A 150 -1.94 -8.32 6.98
CA GLU A 150 -0.69 -7.86 7.60
C GLU A 150 0.10 -6.96 6.65
N TYR A 151 0.25 -7.36 5.39
CA TYR A 151 0.99 -6.61 4.39
C TYR A 151 0.41 -5.20 4.18
N TYR A 152 -0.90 -5.09 3.97
CA TYR A 152 -1.54 -3.80 3.70
C TYR A 152 -1.66 -2.92 4.95
N LEU A 153 -1.94 -3.48 6.13
CA LEU A 153 -1.94 -2.73 7.39
C LEU A 153 -0.53 -2.19 7.70
N ASN A 154 0.50 -3.01 7.52
CA ASN A 154 1.88 -2.59 7.68
C ASN A 154 2.25 -1.49 6.67
N GLY A 155 1.88 -1.67 5.41
CA GLY A 155 2.12 -0.71 4.35
C GLY A 155 1.47 0.65 4.62
N TYR A 156 0.26 0.65 5.17
CA TYR A 156 -0.46 1.87 5.51
C TYR A 156 0.18 2.63 6.68
N LEU A 157 0.59 1.93 7.73
CA LEU A 157 1.13 2.55 8.95
C LEU A 157 2.62 2.92 8.83
N ASN A 158 3.40 2.06 8.19
CA ASN A 158 4.87 2.19 8.14
C ASN A 158 5.40 2.55 6.74
N GLY A 159 4.51 2.65 5.76
CA GLY A 159 4.84 2.78 4.35
C GLY A 159 5.19 1.44 3.72
N PHE A 160 4.74 1.26 2.48
CA PHE A 160 5.12 0.06 1.71
C PHE A 160 6.63 0.01 1.54
N PRO A 161 7.24 -1.19 1.59
CA PRO A 161 8.68 -1.36 1.35
C PRO A 161 8.99 -1.02 -0.11
N PHE A 162 9.01 0.28 -0.37
CA PHE A 162 9.33 0.79 -1.69
C PHE A 162 10.81 0.54 -1.92
N LYS A 163 11.16 -0.37 -2.82
CA LYS A 163 12.55 -0.56 -3.26
C LYS A 163 12.99 0.67 -4.06
N THR A 164 13.08 1.81 -3.35
CA THR A 164 13.43 3.13 -3.92
C THR A 164 14.69 3.06 -4.77
N TRP A 165 15.68 2.28 -4.34
CA TRP A 165 16.92 2.11 -5.07
C TRP A 165 16.72 1.40 -6.43
N LEU A 166 15.78 0.46 -6.54
CA LEU A 166 15.46 -0.24 -7.79
C LEU A 166 14.78 0.71 -8.78
N TRP A 167 13.82 1.51 -8.31
CA TRP A 167 13.15 2.52 -9.13
C TRP A 167 14.11 3.65 -9.53
N LEU A 168 15.02 4.03 -8.65
CA LEU A 168 16.06 5.00 -8.93
C LEU A 168 17.03 4.45 -9.98
N GLY A 169 17.38 3.17 -9.92
CA GLY A 169 18.15 2.47 -10.95
C GLY A 169 17.44 2.43 -12.31
N ILE A 170 16.15 2.10 -12.34
CA ILE A 170 15.36 2.07 -13.57
C ILE A 170 15.23 3.47 -14.17
N SER A 171 14.92 4.49 -13.37
CA SER A 171 14.78 5.87 -13.85
C SER A 171 16.10 6.41 -14.39
N LEU A 172 17.23 6.11 -13.74
CA LEU A 172 18.56 6.46 -14.19
C LEU A 172 18.89 5.79 -15.53
N ALA A 173 18.58 4.49 -15.66
CA ALA A 173 18.82 3.74 -16.90
C ALA A 173 17.98 4.31 -18.07
N VAL A 174 16.69 4.57 -17.85
CA VAL A 174 15.81 5.19 -18.86
C VAL A 174 16.29 6.59 -19.23
N GLY A 175 16.65 7.42 -18.23
CA GLY A 175 17.19 8.76 -18.48
C GLY A 175 18.49 8.73 -19.29
N LEU A 176 19.38 7.77 -19.02
CA LEU A 176 20.64 7.61 -19.75
C LEU A 176 20.38 7.17 -21.20
N VAL A 177 19.45 6.27 -21.44
CA VAL A 177 19.08 5.83 -22.80
C VAL A 177 18.50 7.01 -23.60
N ILE A 178 17.57 7.76 -23.03
CA ILE A 178 17.00 8.95 -23.69
C ILE A 178 18.09 10.00 -23.94
N GLY A 179 18.97 10.25 -22.98
CA GLY A 179 20.11 11.16 -23.12
C GLY A 179 21.06 10.75 -24.24
N LEU A 180 21.39 9.46 -24.34
CA LEU A 180 22.24 8.97 -25.45
C LEU A 180 21.56 9.11 -26.81
N ILE A 181 20.26 8.86 -26.92
CA ILE A 181 19.50 9.02 -28.16
C ILE A 181 19.53 10.51 -28.60
N THR A 182 19.26 11.43 -27.66
CA THR A 182 19.27 12.87 -27.97
C THR A 182 20.66 13.38 -28.37
N VAL A 183 21.71 12.97 -27.64
CA VAL A 183 23.09 13.34 -27.97
C VAL A 183 23.52 12.78 -29.32
N THR A 184 23.14 11.53 -29.66
CA THR A 184 23.47 10.95 -30.96
C THR A 184 22.71 11.63 -32.11
N ALA A 185 21.44 12.00 -31.89
CA ALA A 185 20.66 12.77 -32.86
C ALA A 185 21.28 14.17 -33.15
N LEU A 186 21.61 14.91 -32.07
CA LEU A 186 22.27 16.21 -32.19
C LEU A 186 23.66 16.11 -32.86
N LYS A 187 24.39 15.03 -32.55
CA LYS A 187 25.71 14.79 -33.18
C LYS A 187 25.59 14.44 -34.67
N ALA A 188 24.47 13.83 -35.09
CA ALA A 188 24.21 13.54 -36.49
C ALA A 188 23.94 14.83 -37.28
N GLU A 189 23.26 15.82 -36.70
CA GLU A 189 23.04 17.13 -37.32
C GLU A 189 24.34 17.94 -37.46
N LEU A 190 25.24 17.85 -36.48
CA LEU A 190 26.53 18.53 -36.53
C LEU A 190 27.50 17.93 -37.55
N LYS A 191 27.28 16.69 -38.02
CA LYS A 191 28.11 16.09 -39.08
C LYS A 191 27.78 16.58 -40.49
N THR A 192 26.73 17.36 -40.68
CA THR A 192 26.37 17.95 -42.01
C THR A 192 27.26 19.10 -42.40
N VAL A 193 28.01 19.67 -41.46
CA VAL A 193 29.03 20.68 -41.80
C VAL A 193 30.32 19.97 -42.17
N ARG A 194 30.46 19.60 -43.44
CA ARG A 194 31.76 19.21 -44.01
C ARG A 194 32.60 20.48 -44.15
N PRO A 195 33.80 20.55 -43.55
CA PRO A 195 34.72 21.66 -43.88
C PRO A 195 35.03 21.58 -45.35
N ARG A 196 34.54 22.54 -46.09
CA ARG A 196 34.86 22.66 -47.50
C ARG A 196 36.25 23.27 -47.60
N ASN A 197 37.26 22.44 -47.79
CA ASN A 197 38.65 22.90 -48.10
C ASN A 197 38.79 23.58 -49.44
N GLN A 198 37.69 23.78 -50.18
CA GLN A 198 37.66 24.35 -51.51
C GLN A 198 37.75 25.90 -51.53
N ALA A 199 37.75 26.57 -50.36
CA ALA A 199 37.95 28.01 -50.30
C ALA A 199 39.37 28.40 -50.72
N ASN A 200 40.33 27.50 -50.59
CA ASN A 200 41.71 27.77 -51.03
C ASN A 200 41.86 27.78 -52.56
N ASP A 201 40.93 27.16 -53.32
CA ASP A 201 40.97 27.15 -54.76
C ASP A 201 40.59 28.52 -55.43
N TYR A 202 39.94 29.38 -54.64
CA TYR A 202 39.52 30.72 -55.11
C TYR A 202 40.47 31.84 -54.64
N VAL A 203 41.45 31.53 -53.81
CA VAL A 203 42.42 32.51 -53.35
C VAL A 203 43.72 32.40 -54.22
N LYS A 204 43.92 33.35 -55.12
CA LYS A 204 45.15 33.40 -55.84
C LYS A 204 46.32 33.64 -54.88
N ALA A 205 47.28 32.72 -54.84
CA ALA A 205 48.44 32.83 -53.95
C ALA A 205 49.07 34.19 -53.98
N GLY A 206 49.13 34.88 -52.87
CA GLY A 206 49.70 36.24 -52.75
C GLY A 206 48.72 37.38 -52.99
N SER A 207 47.40 37.15 -53.22
CA SER A 207 46.44 38.22 -53.49
C SER A 207 45.82 38.88 -52.25
N LEU A 208 45.98 38.29 -51.10
CA LEU A 208 45.44 38.83 -49.82
C LEU A 208 46.51 39.69 -49.14
N HIS A 209 46.42 41.00 -49.30
CA HIS A 209 47.24 41.99 -48.59
C HIS A 209 46.35 42.64 -47.49
N VAL A 210 46.41 42.15 -46.24
CA VAL A 210 45.72 42.78 -45.14
C VAL A 210 46.58 43.93 -44.62
N THR A 211 46.18 45.14 -44.91
CA THR A 211 46.87 46.37 -44.50
C THR A 211 46.44 46.85 -43.12
N THR A 212 45.28 46.46 -42.66
CA THR A 212 44.81 46.83 -41.29
C THR A 212 43.83 45.74 -40.78
N SER A 213 44.12 45.15 -39.65
CA SER A 213 43.18 44.25 -38.92
C SER A 213 42.74 44.95 -37.64
N ARG A 214 41.44 45.17 -37.50
CA ARG A 214 40.84 45.68 -36.26
C ARG A 214 39.62 44.84 -35.95
N GLU A 215 39.56 44.37 -34.76
CA GLU A 215 38.40 43.70 -34.22
C GLU A 215 37.49 44.72 -33.55
N TYR A 216 36.25 44.82 -34.00
CA TYR A 216 35.19 45.59 -33.34
C TYR A 216 34.12 44.64 -32.88
N PHE A 217 33.86 44.61 -31.58
CA PHE A 217 32.68 43.99 -31.03
C PHE A 217 31.45 44.82 -31.38
N LEU A 218 30.62 44.32 -32.28
CA LEU A 218 29.52 45.10 -32.83
C LEU A 218 28.24 45.00 -31.99
N HIS A 219 27.92 43.84 -31.45
CA HIS A 219 26.67 43.67 -30.78
C HIS A 219 26.63 42.34 -29.99
N SER A 220 26.05 42.34 -28.80
CA SER A 220 25.61 41.14 -28.14
C SER A 220 24.17 41.35 -27.66
N GLU A 221 23.24 40.59 -28.16
CA GLU A 221 21.85 40.60 -27.76
C GLU A 221 21.62 39.46 -26.75
N VAL A 222 21.29 39.81 -25.52
CA VAL A 222 20.90 38.84 -24.50
C VAL A 222 19.38 38.89 -24.36
N THR A 223 18.71 37.91 -24.96
CA THR A 223 17.26 37.75 -24.77
C THR A 223 17.01 36.90 -23.51
N SER A 224 16.53 37.53 -22.46
CA SER A 224 16.05 36.82 -21.30
C SER A 224 14.53 36.62 -21.38
N THR A 225 14.10 35.40 -21.45
CA THR A 225 12.68 35.02 -21.29
C THR A 225 12.37 34.83 -19.80
N PRO A 226 11.40 35.58 -19.24
CA PRO A 226 10.97 35.34 -17.87
C PRO A 226 10.29 33.98 -17.80
N ARG A 227 10.67 33.21 -16.78
CA ARG A 227 10.00 31.96 -16.42
C ARG A 227 8.72 32.30 -15.66
N SER A 228 7.57 31.89 -16.17
CA SER A 228 6.30 31.98 -15.47
C SER A 228 6.27 30.93 -14.37
N ASP A 229 6.21 31.39 -13.12
CA ASP A 229 5.92 30.56 -11.97
C ASP A 229 4.41 30.35 -11.90
N ASP A 230 3.94 29.18 -12.34
CA ASP A 230 2.58 28.72 -12.11
C ASP A 230 2.51 28.04 -10.75
N ASP A 231 2.27 28.83 -9.69
CA ASP A 231 1.82 28.34 -8.40
C ASP A 231 0.33 27.99 -8.47
N SER A 232 0.03 26.73 -8.72
CA SER A 232 -1.30 26.17 -8.48
C SER A 232 -1.33 25.38 -7.18
N SER A 233 -1.64 26.05 -6.08
CA SER A 233 -1.99 25.42 -4.81
C SER A 233 -3.40 24.86 -4.88
N SER A 234 -3.52 23.52 -5.03
CA SER A 234 -4.78 22.82 -4.80
C SER A 234 -4.87 22.39 -3.33
N SER A 235 -5.72 23.07 -2.57
CA SER A 235 -6.13 22.67 -1.23
C SER A 235 -7.08 21.49 -1.32
N SER A 236 -6.61 20.29 -0.96
CA SER A 236 -7.49 19.14 -0.75
C SER A 236 -8.08 19.20 0.67
N GLY A 237 -9.38 19.48 0.77
CA GLY A 237 -10.14 19.38 2.00
C GLY A 237 -10.29 17.89 2.40
N SER A 238 -9.79 17.55 3.58
CA SER A 238 -10.00 16.23 4.18
C SER A 238 -11.40 16.15 4.79
N SER A 239 -12.32 15.43 4.13
CA SER A 239 -13.56 15.02 4.76
C SER A 239 -13.29 13.79 5.64
N SER A 240 -13.45 13.94 6.95
CA SER A 240 -13.41 12.83 7.90
C SER A 240 -14.73 12.04 7.83
N GLY A 241 -14.83 11.14 6.86
CA GLY A 241 -15.87 10.12 6.80
C GLY A 241 -15.30 8.79 7.28
N SER A 242 -16.05 8.04 8.09
CA SER A 242 -15.69 6.66 8.42
C SER A 242 -15.64 5.85 7.11
N SER A 243 -14.46 5.35 6.76
CA SER A 243 -14.30 4.56 5.54
C SER A 243 -14.57 3.10 5.84
N ARG A 244 -15.54 2.53 5.14
CA ARG A 244 -15.84 1.09 5.15
C ARG A 244 -15.78 0.59 3.71
N SER A 245 -15.05 -0.49 3.49
CA SER A 245 -14.96 -1.16 2.20
C SER A 245 -15.49 -2.59 2.31
N VAL A 246 -16.24 -3.03 1.31
CA VAL A 246 -16.76 -4.39 1.18
C VAL A 246 -16.51 -4.86 -0.24
N GLY A 247 -15.90 -6.01 -0.39
CA GLY A 247 -15.67 -6.67 -1.67
C GLY A 247 -15.67 -8.18 -1.52
N GLY A 248 -15.68 -8.89 -2.60
CA GLY A 248 -15.71 -10.35 -2.61
C GLY A 248 -16.23 -10.92 -3.92
N GLY A 249 -16.41 -12.25 -3.97
CA GLY A 249 -16.86 -12.95 -5.15
C GLY A 249 -17.50 -14.29 -4.85
N SER A 250 -17.86 -15.02 -5.91
CA SER A 250 -18.26 -16.43 -5.88
C SER A 250 -17.06 -17.32 -6.20
N PHE A 251 -17.08 -18.54 -5.71
CA PHE A 251 -16.06 -19.58 -5.89
C PHE A 251 -16.65 -20.97 -6.11
#